data_338ff312a8d60a36158fd82da6dc125b
#
_entry.id   338ff312a8d60a36158fd82da6dc125b
#
_cell.length_a   1.000
_cell.length_b   1.000
_cell.length_c   1.000
_cell.angle_alpha   90.00
_cell.angle_beta   90.00
_cell.angle_gamma   90.00
#
_symmetry.space_group_name_H-M   'P 1'
#
loop_
_entity.id
_entity.type
_entity.pdbx_description
1 polymer ?
#
loop_
_entity_poly.entity_id
_entity_poly.type
_entity_poly.pdbx_seq_one_letter_code
_entity_poly.pdbx_strand_id
1 'polypeptide(L)'
;MDAAINFSKSNNFYAKFYFDLDYYRNNCSKSKEIYQKATQYIPGGAQHNLAFNYPFPLAFTKAEGAYLYDADGNKYIDFLQAGGPTVLGSNYPSVREKCIELLNECGPSTGLLHEYESKLAQMVCENIPSVDQFRMLGSGTE
;
A
#
# COMPACT_ATOMS: atom_id res chain seq x y z
N MET A 1 27.14 14.96 -17.41
CA MET A 1 27.62 14.03 -18.47
C MET A 1 26.39 13.29 -18.99
N ASP A 2 25.67 13.96 -19.89
CA ASP A 2 24.40 13.44 -20.43
C ASP A 2 24.71 12.47 -21.57
N ALA A 3 24.64 11.18 -21.26
CA ALA A 3 24.60 10.17 -22.31
C ALA A 3 23.20 10.22 -22.96
N ALA A 4 23.05 11.03 -24.00
CA ALA A 4 21.88 11.00 -24.86
C ALA A 4 21.84 9.63 -25.56
N ILE A 5 21.08 8.71 -25.00
CA ILE A 5 20.76 7.44 -25.64
C ILE A 5 19.78 7.75 -26.75
N ASN A 6 20.28 7.77 -27.98
CA ASN A 6 19.48 7.98 -29.18
C ASN A 6 18.77 6.66 -29.54
N PHE A 7 17.58 6.43 -28.95
CA PHE A 7 16.75 5.28 -29.27
C PHE A 7 15.81 5.62 -30.42
N SER A 8 15.84 4.79 -31.46
CA SER A 8 14.98 4.94 -32.63
C SER A 8 13.49 4.95 -32.23
N LYS A 9 12.71 5.81 -32.86
CA LYS A 9 11.29 6.10 -32.61
C LYS A 9 10.30 4.93 -32.86
N SER A 10 10.75 3.68 -32.89
CA SER A 10 9.92 2.52 -33.28
C SER A 10 9.39 1.66 -32.13
N ASN A 11 9.69 1.95 -30.85
CA ASN A 11 9.20 1.15 -29.73
C ASN A 11 8.27 1.97 -28.82
N ASN A 12 6.98 1.65 -28.93
CA ASN A 12 5.87 2.20 -28.11
C ASN A 12 6.14 2.12 -26.59
N PHE A 13 6.99 1.20 -26.14
CA PHE A 13 7.39 1.01 -24.75
C PHE A 13 8.23 2.20 -24.22
N TYR A 14 9.22 2.65 -24.98
CA TYR A 14 10.07 3.78 -24.56
C TYR A 14 9.29 5.12 -24.56
N ALA A 15 8.43 5.32 -25.54
CA ALA A 15 7.57 6.50 -25.57
C ALA A 15 6.66 6.57 -24.32
N LYS A 16 6.11 5.44 -23.89
CA LYS A 16 5.32 5.32 -22.65
C LYS A 16 6.16 5.62 -21.41
N PHE A 17 7.38 5.08 -21.32
CA PHE A 17 8.29 5.34 -20.20
C PHE A 17 8.63 6.82 -20.05
N TYR A 18 8.90 7.53 -21.14
CA TYR A 18 9.14 8.98 -21.09
C TYR A 18 7.89 9.76 -20.71
N PHE A 19 6.73 9.35 -21.17
CA PHE A 19 5.46 9.94 -20.76
C PHE A 19 5.23 9.81 -19.25
N ASP A 20 5.52 8.64 -18.67
CA ASP A 20 5.40 8.40 -17.23
C ASP A 20 6.34 9.31 -16.42
N LEU A 21 7.57 9.53 -16.88
CA LEU A 21 8.53 10.47 -16.24
C LEU A 21 8.06 11.92 -16.29
N ASP A 22 7.51 12.36 -17.41
CA ASP A 22 6.98 13.71 -17.54
C ASP A 22 5.73 13.91 -16.68
N TYR A 23 4.90 12.88 -16.54
CA TYR A 23 3.78 12.89 -15.61
C TYR A 23 4.26 13.14 -14.17
N TYR A 24 5.25 12.38 -13.69
CA TYR A 24 5.82 12.55 -12.37
C TYR A 24 6.40 13.96 -12.15
N ARG A 25 7.14 14.49 -13.12
CA ARG A 25 7.73 15.82 -13.05
C ARG A 25 6.69 16.93 -12.94
N ASN A 26 5.58 16.79 -13.67
CA ASN A 26 4.58 17.84 -13.81
C ASN A 26 3.46 17.76 -12.74
N ASN A 27 3.19 16.56 -12.18
CA ASN A 27 2.01 16.34 -11.36
C ASN A 27 2.30 15.85 -9.93
N CYS A 28 3.57 15.55 -9.58
CA CYS A 28 3.90 14.89 -8.30
C CYS A 28 4.95 15.69 -7.50
N SER A 29 4.85 17.01 -7.48
CA SER A 29 5.83 17.88 -6.83
C SER A 29 5.90 17.72 -5.31
N LYS A 30 4.74 17.59 -4.64
CA LYS A 30 4.65 17.38 -3.19
C LYS A 30 5.21 16.02 -2.78
N SER A 31 4.88 14.98 -3.55
CA SER A 31 5.45 13.64 -3.35
C SER A 31 6.97 13.68 -3.44
N LYS A 32 7.53 14.41 -4.41
CA LYS A 32 8.97 14.63 -4.55
C LYS A 32 9.59 15.33 -3.33
N GLU A 33 8.96 16.39 -2.84
CA GLU A 33 9.43 17.11 -1.65
C GLU A 33 9.42 16.23 -0.40
N ILE A 34 8.35 15.44 -0.19
CA ILE A 34 8.24 14.50 0.92
C ILE A 34 9.36 13.45 0.82
N TYR A 35 9.57 12.89 -0.36
CA TYR A 35 10.65 11.94 -0.61
C TYR A 35 12.04 12.53 -0.33
N GLN A 36 12.33 13.73 -0.81
CA GLN A 36 13.60 14.40 -0.57
C GLN A 36 13.87 14.66 0.93
N LYS A 37 12.84 14.99 1.70
CA LYS A 37 12.96 15.08 3.17
C LYS A 37 13.20 13.71 3.79
N ALA A 38 12.47 12.70 3.34
CA ALA A 38 12.61 11.34 3.86
C ALA A 38 14.00 10.75 3.65
N THR A 39 14.67 11.04 2.52
CA THR A 39 16.03 10.55 2.26
C THR A 39 17.09 11.07 3.24
N GLN A 40 16.80 12.14 3.97
CA GLN A 40 17.70 12.65 5.01
C GLN A 40 17.72 11.76 6.27
N TYR A 41 16.69 10.97 6.50
CA TYR A 41 16.49 10.20 7.73
C TYR A 41 16.23 8.71 7.49
N ILE A 42 15.82 8.34 6.27
CA ILE A 42 15.44 6.98 5.92
C ILE A 42 16.32 6.51 4.76
N PRO A 43 17.09 5.44 4.90
CA PRO A 43 17.84 4.85 3.80
C PRO A 43 16.92 4.55 2.60
N GLY A 44 17.21 5.15 1.43
CA GLY A 44 16.35 5.02 0.25
C GLY A 44 15.05 5.82 0.28
N GLY A 45 14.78 6.60 1.37
CA GLY A 45 13.63 7.50 1.47
C GLY A 45 12.27 6.84 1.70
N ALA A 46 12.21 5.54 1.92
CA ALA A 46 10.98 4.81 2.21
C ALA A 46 11.21 3.67 3.21
N GLN A 47 10.25 3.42 4.10
CA GLN A 47 10.37 2.37 5.13
C GLN A 47 10.02 0.97 4.61
N HIS A 48 9.24 0.89 3.54
CA HIS A 48 8.75 -0.38 3.02
C HIS A 48 9.17 -0.57 1.55
N ASN A 49 9.68 -1.76 1.23
CA ASN A 49 10.17 -2.07 -0.12
C ASN A 49 9.12 -1.90 -1.22
N LEU A 50 7.84 -2.14 -0.92
CA LEU A 50 6.74 -1.92 -1.87
C LEU A 50 6.52 -0.44 -2.24
N ALA A 51 7.07 0.50 -1.45
CA ALA A 51 6.99 1.92 -1.73
C ALA A 51 8.03 2.39 -2.76
N PHE A 52 9.09 1.63 -3.00
CA PHE A 52 10.12 2.02 -3.97
C PHE A 52 9.55 2.06 -5.39
N ASN A 53 9.69 3.22 -6.00
CA ASN A 53 9.28 3.46 -7.39
C ASN A 53 10.21 4.48 -8.05
N TYR A 54 10.34 4.42 -9.37
CA TYR A 54 11.14 5.35 -10.17
C TYR A 54 10.22 6.38 -10.83
N PRO A 55 10.56 7.68 -10.82
CA PRO A 55 11.81 8.32 -10.38
C PRO A 55 11.89 8.57 -8.87
N PHE A 56 10.79 8.49 -8.15
CA PHE A 56 10.66 8.57 -6.69
C PHE A 56 9.33 7.97 -6.26
N PRO A 57 9.20 7.47 -5.02
CA PRO A 57 7.93 6.98 -4.51
C PRO A 57 6.88 8.10 -4.38
N LEU A 58 5.64 7.78 -4.69
CA LEU A 58 4.51 8.68 -4.45
C LEU A 58 4.13 8.66 -2.96
N ALA A 59 3.84 9.83 -2.40
CA ALA A 59 3.35 9.97 -1.05
C ALA A 59 1.81 9.97 -1.05
N PHE A 60 1.20 8.89 -0.60
CA PHE A 60 -0.24 8.76 -0.53
C PHE A 60 -0.80 9.34 0.77
N THR A 61 -1.92 10.06 0.68
CA THR A 61 -2.61 10.70 1.81
C THR A 61 -3.98 10.12 2.07
N LYS A 62 -4.57 9.42 1.10
CA LYS A 62 -5.90 8.80 1.21
C LYS A 62 -5.96 7.52 0.39
N ALA A 63 -6.68 6.53 0.92
CA ALA A 63 -7.08 5.32 0.21
C ALA A 63 -8.57 5.09 0.42
N GLU A 64 -9.32 4.77 -0.64
CA GLU A 64 -10.77 4.56 -0.58
C GLU A 64 -11.25 3.60 -1.68
N GLY A 65 -11.83 2.49 -1.29
CA GLY A 65 -12.26 1.45 -2.23
C GLY A 65 -11.07 0.96 -3.08
N ALA A 66 -11.21 1.05 -4.39
CA ALA A 66 -10.17 0.67 -5.35
C ALA A 66 -9.19 1.79 -5.71
N TYR A 67 -9.15 2.87 -4.95
CA TYR A 67 -8.39 4.07 -5.33
C TYR A 67 -7.45 4.56 -4.24
N LEU A 68 -6.28 5.05 -4.69
CA LEU A 68 -5.32 5.79 -3.89
C LEU A 68 -5.27 7.25 -4.33
N TYR A 69 -4.98 8.14 -3.41
CA TYR A 69 -4.82 9.58 -3.67
C TYR A 69 -3.49 10.04 -3.09
N ASP A 70 -2.65 10.66 -3.93
CA ASP A 70 -1.36 11.17 -3.49
C ASP A 70 -1.45 12.56 -2.82
N ALA A 71 -0.32 13.05 -2.35
CA ALA A 71 -0.20 14.35 -1.71
C ALA A 71 -0.45 15.53 -2.67
N ASP A 72 -0.34 15.28 -3.97
CA ASP A 72 -0.60 16.25 -5.03
C ASP A 72 -2.08 16.28 -5.43
N GLY A 73 -2.90 15.30 -4.98
CA GLY A 73 -4.32 15.16 -5.26
C GLY A 73 -4.64 14.30 -6.48
N ASN A 74 -3.65 13.65 -7.05
CA ASN A 74 -3.86 12.72 -8.15
C ASN A 74 -4.52 11.43 -7.66
N LYS A 75 -5.37 10.84 -8.51
CA LYS A 75 -6.10 9.60 -8.24
C LYS A 75 -5.53 8.45 -9.04
N TYR A 76 -5.30 7.32 -8.38
CA TYR A 76 -4.76 6.09 -8.97
C TYR A 76 -5.64 4.89 -8.67
N ILE A 77 -5.66 3.90 -9.56
CA ILE A 77 -6.27 2.60 -9.27
C ILE A 77 -5.26 1.80 -8.44
N ASP A 78 -5.72 1.27 -7.30
CA ASP A 78 -4.89 0.48 -6.37
C ASP A 78 -4.80 -0.98 -6.80
N PHE A 79 -3.77 -1.31 -7.57
CA PHE A 79 -3.42 -2.69 -7.88
C PHE A 79 -2.49 -3.33 -6.84
N LEU A 80 -1.95 -2.55 -5.92
CA LEU A 80 -1.06 -3.05 -4.87
C LEU A 80 -1.82 -3.66 -3.69
N GLN A 81 -2.96 -3.06 -3.31
CA GLN A 81 -3.83 -3.51 -2.23
C GLN A 81 -3.07 -3.78 -0.91
N ALA A 82 -2.14 -2.88 -0.56
CA ALA A 82 -1.24 -3.03 0.60
C ALA A 82 -0.42 -4.35 0.61
N GLY A 83 -0.15 -4.93 -0.56
CA GLY A 83 0.48 -6.23 -0.72
C GLY A 83 -0.49 -7.42 -0.66
N GLY A 84 -1.80 -7.18 -0.77
CA GLY A 84 -2.86 -8.17 -0.88
C GLY A 84 -3.96 -8.17 0.20
N PRO A 85 -3.77 -7.60 1.42
CA PRO A 85 -4.77 -7.75 2.48
C PRO A 85 -6.07 -6.95 2.26
N THR A 86 -6.09 -5.92 1.42
CA THR A 86 -7.27 -5.06 1.24
C THR A 86 -8.25 -5.58 0.18
N VAL A 87 -8.60 -6.86 0.23
CA VAL A 87 -9.47 -7.52 -0.77
C VAL A 87 -10.89 -6.92 -0.90
N LEU A 88 -11.38 -6.25 0.14
CA LEU A 88 -12.66 -5.53 0.12
C LEU A 88 -12.52 -4.07 -0.36
N GLY A 89 -11.30 -3.67 -0.74
CA GLY A 89 -10.93 -2.29 -0.98
C GLY A 89 -10.46 -1.56 0.28
N SER A 90 -9.72 -0.48 0.06
CA SER A 90 -9.18 0.33 1.15
C SER A 90 -10.28 1.07 1.90
N ASN A 91 -10.10 1.23 3.21
CA ASN A 91 -11.00 1.97 4.07
C ASN A 91 -12.47 1.48 4.01
N TYR A 92 -12.67 0.17 3.92
CA TYR A 92 -14.00 -0.44 3.82
C TYR A 92 -14.86 -0.05 5.04
N PRO A 93 -16.05 0.58 4.85
CA PRO A 93 -16.75 1.26 5.93
C PRO A 93 -17.05 0.38 7.15
N SER A 94 -17.67 -0.79 6.98
CA SER A 94 -18.04 -1.64 8.12
C SER A 94 -16.84 -2.21 8.87
N VAL A 95 -15.71 -2.48 8.18
CA VAL A 95 -14.47 -2.91 8.83
C VAL A 95 -13.88 -1.76 9.62
N ARG A 96 -13.77 -0.57 9.02
CA ARG A 96 -13.26 0.63 9.69
C ARG A 96 -14.05 0.97 10.94
N GLU A 97 -15.37 1.00 10.83
CA GLU A 97 -16.27 1.33 11.94
C GLU A 97 -16.11 0.34 13.10
N LYS A 98 -16.04 -0.97 12.80
CA LYS A 98 -15.81 -1.99 13.82
C LYS A 98 -14.43 -1.90 14.45
N CYS A 99 -13.39 -1.58 13.68
CA CYS A 99 -12.06 -1.34 14.24
C CYS A 99 -12.04 -0.13 15.19
N ILE A 100 -12.71 0.99 14.83
CA ILE A 100 -12.81 2.17 15.68
C ILE A 100 -13.57 1.86 16.98
N GLU A 101 -14.70 1.14 16.88
CA GLU A 101 -15.46 0.68 18.03
C GLU A 101 -14.58 -0.13 18.99
N LEU A 102 -13.89 -1.15 18.49
CA LEU A 102 -13.02 -2.00 19.29
C LEU A 102 -11.84 -1.26 19.91
N LEU A 103 -11.23 -0.33 19.19
CA LEU A 103 -10.17 0.51 19.74
C LEU A 103 -10.65 1.38 20.89
N ASN A 104 -11.90 1.88 20.82
CA ASN A 104 -12.50 2.67 21.88
C ASN A 104 -12.89 1.82 23.11
N GLU A 105 -13.34 0.58 22.89
CA GLU A 105 -13.80 -0.31 23.95
C GLU A 105 -12.66 -1.07 24.64
N CYS A 106 -11.77 -1.66 23.84
CA CYS A 106 -10.76 -2.59 24.32
C CYS A 106 -9.35 -1.99 24.35
N GLY A 107 -9.15 -0.86 23.67
CA GLY A 107 -7.82 -0.30 23.42
C GLY A 107 -7.00 -1.11 22.42
N PRO A 108 -5.70 -0.82 22.29
CA PRO A 108 -4.82 -1.57 21.41
C PRO A 108 -4.59 -2.99 21.93
N SER A 109 -4.24 -3.90 21.03
CA SER A 109 -3.95 -5.31 21.34
C SER A 109 -2.97 -5.44 22.53
N THR A 110 -3.34 -6.30 23.48
CA THR A 110 -2.53 -6.58 24.68
C THR A 110 -1.57 -7.76 24.50
N GLY A 111 -1.65 -8.48 23.35
CA GLY A 111 -0.95 -9.73 23.14
C GLY A 111 -1.50 -10.92 23.93
N LEU A 112 -2.66 -10.76 24.57
CA LEU A 112 -3.38 -11.81 25.28
C LEU A 112 -4.56 -12.32 24.45
N LEU A 113 -5.09 -13.49 24.83
CA LEU A 113 -6.22 -14.10 24.15
C LEU A 113 -7.45 -13.18 24.15
N HIS A 114 -8.03 -12.94 22.98
CA HIS A 114 -9.27 -12.20 22.80
C HIS A 114 -10.32 -13.07 22.11
N GLU A 115 -11.58 -12.85 22.42
CA GLU A 115 -12.69 -13.65 21.85
C GLU A 115 -12.79 -13.61 20.32
N TYR A 116 -12.37 -12.49 19.69
CA TYR A 116 -12.35 -12.37 18.23
C TYR A 116 -11.32 -13.26 17.56
N GLU A 117 -10.24 -13.63 18.24
CA GLU A 117 -9.26 -14.59 17.71
C GLU A 117 -9.91 -15.97 17.54
N SER A 118 -10.63 -16.43 18.58
CA SER A 118 -11.34 -17.72 18.50
C SER A 118 -12.48 -17.70 17.51
N LYS A 119 -13.25 -16.61 17.43
CA LYS A 119 -14.31 -16.43 16.43
C LYS A 119 -13.75 -16.47 15.00
N LEU A 120 -12.63 -15.77 14.74
CA LEU A 120 -11.98 -15.82 13.44
C LEU A 120 -11.51 -17.24 13.10
N ALA A 121 -10.83 -17.91 14.03
CA ALA A 121 -10.37 -19.28 13.82
C ALA A 121 -11.54 -20.23 13.52
N GLN A 122 -12.62 -20.13 14.28
CA GLN A 122 -13.85 -20.91 14.02
C GLN A 122 -14.41 -20.65 12.62
N MET A 123 -14.57 -19.39 12.22
CA MET A 123 -15.08 -19.03 10.89
C MET A 123 -14.20 -19.61 9.76
N VAL A 124 -12.87 -19.57 9.92
CA VAL A 124 -11.95 -20.14 8.93
C VAL A 124 -12.11 -21.65 8.83
N CYS A 125 -12.12 -22.36 9.95
CA CYS A 125 -12.25 -23.82 9.97
C CYS A 125 -13.62 -24.29 9.45
N GLU A 126 -14.69 -23.57 9.74
CA GLU A 126 -16.05 -23.92 9.28
C GLU A 126 -16.26 -23.69 7.78
N ASN A 127 -15.56 -22.69 7.19
CA ASN A 127 -15.74 -22.31 5.78
C ASN A 127 -14.69 -22.86 4.82
N ILE A 128 -13.56 -23.36 5.35
CA ILE A 128 -12.48 -23.94 4.53
C ILE A 128 -12.23 -25.38 4.95
N PRO A 129 -12.82 -26.35 4.23
CA PRO A 129 -12.82 -27.77 4.63
C PRO A 129 -11.45 -28.43 4.82
N SER A 130 -10.40 -27.84 4.26
CA SER A 130 -9.02 -28.33 4.39
C SER A 130 -8.27 -27.76 5.60
N VAL A 131 -8.91 -26.90 6.42
CA VAL A 131 -8.32 -26.28 7.59
C VAL A 131 -8.91 -26.85 8.85
N ASP A 132 -8.18 -27.68 9.58
CA ASP A 132 -8.60 -28.26 10.88
C ASP A 132 -8.41 -27.28 12.03
N GLN A 133 -7.31 -26.50 11.99
CA GLN A 133 -6.97 -25.49 12.99
C GLN A 133 -6.37 -24.26 12.32
N PHE A 134 -6.65 -23.08 12.88
CA PHE A 134 -6.16 -21.81 12.34
C PHE A 134 -5.44 -20.99 13.39
N ARG A 135 -4.26 -20.47 13.04
CA ARG A 135 -3.50 -19.49 13.80
C ARG A 135 -3.06 -18.35 12.90
N MET A 136 -3.33 -17.11 13.33
CA MET A 136 -2.85 -15.94 12.62
C MET A 136 -1.41 -15.59 13.05
N LEU A 137 -0.58 -15.25 12.08
CA LEU A 137 0.80 -14.82 12.26
C LEU A 137 1.00 -13.44 11.65
N GLY A 138 2.02 -12.71 12.10
CA GLY A 138 2.28 -11.33 11.68
C GLY A 138 2.98 -11.19 10.33
N SER A 139 3.55 -12.26 9.81
CA SER A 139 4.26 -12.26 8.52
C SER A 139 4.09 -13.57 7.76
N GLY A 140 4.36 -13.54 6.46
CA GLY A 140 4.34 -14.75 5.64
C GLY A 140 5.52 -15.71 5.89
N THR A 141 6.54 -15.27 6.62
CA THR A 141 7.73 -16.08 6.93
C THR A 141 7.53 -16.95 8.18
N GLU A 142 6.69 -16.53 9.08
CA GLU A 142 6.36 -17.26 10.32
C GLU A 142 5.46 -18.45 10.04
#